data_7b49d2c2ddc4e91ca6afda5f910f2ec1
#
_entry.id   7b49d2c2ddc4e91ca6afda5f910f2ec1
#
_cell.length_a   1.000
_cell.length_b   1.000
_cell.length_c   1.000
_cell.angle_alpha   90.00
_cell.angle_beta   90.00
_cell.angle_gamma   90.00
#
_symmetry.space_group_name_H-M   'P 1'
#
loop_
_entity.id
_entity.type
_entity.pdbx_description
1 polymer ?
#
loop_
_entity_poly.entity_id
_entity_poly.type
_entity_poly.pdbx_seq_one_letter_code
_entity_poly.pdbx_strand_id
1 'polypeptide(L)'
;MATRGVGFLASDIWDAPDNGKIYEVIGGDLYVSPSPDWVRQEQLSNLDFFVKNWVKAHRLGRIVNAPVGVILDDENGLEPDLLFISHARAHIIRRRGVFGAPDLVVEVLSPSTEA
;
A
#
# COMPACT_ATOMS: atom_id res chain seq x y z
N MET A 1 2.50 19.17 -0.26
CA MET A 1 1.43 19.49 -1.07
C MET A 1 1.82 19.64 -2.52
N ALA A 2 0.91 19.46 -3.33
CA ALA A 2 1.13 19.65 -4.72
C ALA A 2 1.46 21.07 -5.01
N THR A 3 2.21 21.29 -6.01
CA THR A 3 2.56 22.56 -6.25
C THR A 3 2.05 22.94 -7.50
N ARG A 4 1.73 23.91 -7.60
CA ARG A 4 1.71 24.39 -8.62
C ARG A 4 1.16 23.99 -9.74
N GLY A 5 0.34 24.42 -10.15
CA GLY A 5 -0.12 24.03 -11.39
C GLY A 5 0.27 22.61 -11.73
N VAL A 6 1.18 22.10 -10.94
CA VAL A 6 1.68 20.78 -11.14
C VAL A 6 1.58 20.04 -9.86
N GLY A 7 0.76 19.04 -9.79
CA GLY A 7 0.66 18.17 -8.66
C GLY A 7 1.73 17.08 -8.71
N PHE A 8 1.70 16.24 -7.69
CA PHE A 8 2.50 15.05 -7.69
C PHE A 8 1.86 14.01 -8.60
N LEU A 9 2.70 13.13 -9.14
CA LEU A 9 2.24 11.97 -9.88
C LEU A 9 2.28 10.75 -8.99
N ALA A 10 1.39 9.79 -9.25
CA ALA A 10 1.39 8.53 -8.50
C ALA A 10 2.78 7.90 -8.46
N SER A 11 3.49 7.91 -9.58
CA SER A 11 4.83 7.31 -9.67
C SER A 11 5.87 8.01 -8.82
N ASP A 12 5.59 9.21 -8.30
CA ASP A 12 6.54 9.89 -7.43
C ASP A 12 6.77 9.14 -6.11
N ILE A 13 5.87 8.23 -5.74
CA ILE A 13 6.08 7.44 -4.53
C ILE A 13 7.35 6.58 -4.63
N TRP A 14 7.75 6.19 -5.83
CA TRP A 14 8.95 5.39 -6.01
C TRP A 14 10.25 6.19 -5.90
N ASP A 15 10.16 7.50 -6.00
CA ASP A 15 11.31 8.39 -5.88
C ASP A 15 11.41 9.01 -4.48
N ALA A 16 10.52 8.60 -3.57
CA ALA A 16 10.50 9.12 -2.21
C ALA A 16 11.73 8.69 -1.43
N PRO A 17 12.15 9.48 -0.43
CA PRO A 17 13.30 9.12 0.40
C PRO A 17 13.07 7.80 1.12
N ASP A 18 14.15 7.01 1.23
CA ASP A 18 14.13 5.76 1.98
C ASP A 18 14.45 6.07 3.44
N ASN A 19 13.45 6.53 4.18
CA ASN A 19 13.61 6.98 5.56
C ASN A 19 12.62 6.30 6.52
N GLY A 20 11.99 5.22 6.08
CA GLY A 20 11.03 4.47 6.88
C GLY A 20 9.63 5.06 6.89
N LYS A 21 9.46 6.26 6.36
CA LYS A 21 8.14 6.88 6.26
C LYS A 21 7.38 6.34 5.05
N ILE A 22 6.07 6.50 5.08
CA ILE A 22 5.20 6.06 3.99
C ILE A 22 4.78 7.28 3.18
N TYR A 23 4.99 7.22 1.89
CA TYR A 23 4.66 8.29 0.96
C TYR A 23 3.55 7.84 0.02
N GLU A 24 2.49 8.62 -0.03
CA GLU A 24 1.35 8.32 -0.90
C GLU A 24 0.93 9.59 -1.63
N VAL A 25 0.38 9.42 -2.82
CA VAL A 25 -0.16 10.51 -3.61
C VAL A 25 -1.64 10.23 -3.82
N ILE A 26 -2.49 11.16 -3.43
CA ILE A 26 -3.94 11.02 -3.52
C ILE A 26 -4.49 12.28 -4.16
N GLY A 27 -5.09 12.12 -5.33
CA GLY A 27 -5.61 13.27 -6.07
C GLY A 27 -4.54 14.28 -6.44
N GLY A 28 -3.31 13.83 -6.62
CA GLY A 28 -2.19 14.71 -6.93
C GLY A 28 -1.52 15.37 -5.73
N ASP A 29 -2.03 15.13 -4.52
CA ASP A 29 -1.45 15.68 -3.29
C ASP A 29 -0.59 14.64 -2.58
N LEU A 30 0.53 15.07 -2.03
CA LEU A 30 1.46 14.19 -1.33
C LEU A 30 1.07 14.09 0.15
N TYR A 31 1.01 12.85 0.63
CA TYR A 31 0.78 12.53 2.03
C TYR A 31 1.94 11.71 2.55
N VAL A 32 2.50 12.13 3.68
CA VAL A 32 3.62 11.46 4.32
C VAL A 32 3.19 10.99 5.69
N SER A 33 3.25 9.68 5.92
CA SER A 33 2.92 9.09 7.21
C SER A 33 4.17 8.65 7.94
N PRO A 34 4.19 8.74 9.28
CA PRO A 34 5.35 8.34 10.04
C PRO A 34 5.61 6.83 9.93
N SER A 35 6.82 6.44 10.26
CA SER A 35 7.18 5.03 10.35
C SER A 35 6.25 4.33 11.35
N PRO A 36 5.82 3.10 11.08
CA PRO A 36 4.97 2.38 12.02
C PRO A 36 5.71 2.08 13.32
N ASP A 37 4.98 2.10 14.44
CA ASP A 37 5.53 1.72 15.72
C ASP A 37 5.45 0.20 15.92
N TRP A 38 5.96 -0.27 17.07
CA TRP A 38 6.00 -1.70 17.36
C TRP A 38 4.60 -2.32 17.40
N VAL A 39 3.66 -1.67 18.09
CA VAL A 39 2.31 -2.22 18.27
C VAL A 39 1.63 -2.40 16.92
N ARG A 40 1.72 -1.39 16.06
CA ARG A 40 1.13 -1.46 14.72
C ARG A 40 1.75 -2.57 13.89
N GLN A 41 3.08 -2.69 13.95
CA GLN A 41 3.78 -3.73 13.18
C GLN A 41 3.43 -5.13 13.69
N GLU A 42 3.29 -5.30 14.98
CA GLU A 42 2.92 -6.59 15.54
C GLU A 42 1.50 -6.99 15.17
N GLN A 43 0.57 -6.03 15.22
CA GLN A 43 -0.80 -6.27 14.77
C GLN A 43 -0.84 -6.67 13.29
N LEU A 44 -0.10 -5.97 12.47
CA LEU A 44 -0.03 -6.27 11.04
C LEU A 44 0.59 -7.65 10.81
N SER A 45 1.65 -7.97 11.53
CA SER A 45 2.32 -9.25 11.39
C SER A 45 1.40 -10.41 11.75
N ASN A 46 0.62 -10.27 12.81
CA ASN A 46 -0.34 -11.30 13.24
C ASN A 46 -1.45 -11.45 12.21
N LEU A 47 -1.98 -10.34 11.73
CA LEU A 47 -3.04 -10.37 10.72
C LEU A 47 -2.54 -10.98 9.42
N ASP A 48 -1.34 -10.59 8.99
CA ASP A 48 -0.73 -11.12 7.77
C ASP A 48 -0.58 -12.64 7.84
N PHE A 49 -0.18 -13.17 9.00
CA PHE A 49 -0.04 -14.59 9.19
C PHE A 49 -1.35 -15.34 8.93
N PHE A 50 -2.44 -14.89 9.55
CA PHE A 50 -3.74 -15.56 9.39
C PHE A 50 -4.30 -15.40 7.99
N VAL A 51 -4.25 -14.21 7.42
CA VAL A 51 -4.80 -13.97 6.09
C VAL A 51 -3.98 -14.69 5.04
N LYS A 52 -2.66 -14.67 5.16
CA LYS A 52 -1.78 -15.35 4.23
C LYS A 52 -2.02 -16.86 4.22
N ASN A 53 -2.18 -17.47 5.39
CA ASN A 53 -2.47 -18.89 5.48
C ASN A 53 -3.80 -19.24 4.81
N TRP A 54 -4.81 -18.41 5.04
CA TRP A 54 -6.12 -18.60 4.42
C TRP A 54 -6.03 -18.52 2.90
N VAL A 55 -5.39 -17.47 2.41
CA VAL A 55 -5.23 -17.24 0.97
C VAL A 55 -4.50 -18.41 0.31
N LYS A 56 -3.43 -18.89 0.93
CA LYS A 56 -2.65 -20.00 0.38
C LYS A 56 -3.39 -21.32 0.44
N ALA A 57 -4.06 -21.59 1.56
CA ALA A 57 -4.79 -22.83 1.74
C ALA A 57 -5.93 -22.97 0.73
N HIS A 58 -6.56 -21.88 0.38
CA HIS A 58 -7.70 -21.86 -0.55
C HIS A 58 -7.29 -21.48 -1.97
N ARG A 59 -6.00 -21.26 -2.21
CA ARG A 59 -5.47 -20.91 -3.53
C ARG A 59 -6.20 -19.72 -4.17
N LEU A 60 -6.41 -18.68 -3.37
CA LEU A 60 -7.22 -17.55 -3.81
C LEU A 60 -6.43 -16.53 -4.63
N GLY A 61 -5.14 -16.43 -4.43
CA GLY A 61 -4.32 -15.44 -5.10
C GLY A 61 -3.05 -15.15 -4.34
N ARG A 62 -2.66 -13.89 -4.34
CA ARG A 62 -1.40 -13.44 -3.76
C ARG A 62 -1.64 -12.34 -2.74
N ILE A 63 -0.91 -12.41 -1.65
CA ILE A 63 -1.00 -11.46 -0.56
C ILE A 63 0.40 -11.01 -0.17
N VAL A 64 0.57 -9.71 0.00
CA VAL A 64 1.84 -9.14 0.44
C VAL A 64 1.57 -7.97 1.38
N ASN A 65 2.56 -7.65 2.19
CA ASN A 65 2.52 -6.50 3.07
C ASN A 65 3.47 -5.42 2.59
N ALA A 66 3.31 -4.22 3.16
CA ALA A 66 4.14 -3.07 2.81
C ALA A 66 5.64 -3.36 2.99
N PRO A 67 6.51 -2.67 2.26
CA PRO A 67 6.20 -1.62 1.30
C PRO A 67 5.99 -2.15 -0.11
N VAL A 68 4.80 -1.92 -0.66
CA VAL A 68 4.51 -2.22 -2.05
C VAL A 68 3.69 -1.07 -2.61
N GLY A 69 4.16 -0.47 -3.68
CA GLY A 69 3.45 0.62 -4.31
C GLY A 69 2.28 0.12 -5.15
N VAL A 70 1.16 0.81 -5.02
CA VAL A 70 -0.05 0.55 -5.81
C VAL A 70 -0.38 1.80 -6.59
N ILE A 71 -0.30 1.70 -7.90
CA ILE A 71 -0.64 2.80 -8.80
C ILE A 71 -2.04 2.57 -9.34
N LEU A 72 -2.97 3.42 -8.93
CA LEU A 72 -4.35 3.34 -9.40
C LEU A 72 -4.54 4.09 -10.71
N ASP A 73 -3.93 5.26 -10.79
CA ASP A 73 -3.93 6.11 -11.98
C ASP A 73 -2.78 7.11 -11.83
N ASP A 74 -2.71 8.10 -12.71
CA ASP A 74 -1.61 9.06 -12.71
C ASP A 74 -1.55 9.93 -11.46
N GLU A 75 -2.66 10.09 -10.75
CA GLU A 75 -2.76 10.96 -9.59
C GLU A 75 -2.91 10.22 -8.26
N ASN A 76 -2.96 8.89 -8.28
CA ASN A 76 -3.22 8.12 -7.07
C ASN A 76 -2.26 6.95 -6.96
N GLY A 77 -1.30 7.08 -6.06
CA GLY A 77 -0.31 6.05 -5.75
C GLY A 77 -0.29 5.82 -4.24
N LEU A 78 -0.45 4.57 -3.82
CA LEU A 78 -0.65 4.21 -2.42
C LEU A 78 0.35 3.14 -1.99
N GLU A 79 0.54 3.03 -0.68
CA GLU A 79 1.33 1.96 -0.07
C GLU A 79 0.55 1.35 1.08
N PRO A 80 -0.46 0.52 0.79
CA PRO A 80 -1.27 -0.09 1.85
C PRO A 80 -0.45 -1.04 2.72
N ASP A 81 -0.88 -1.22 3.97
CA ASP A 81 -0.19 -2.10 4.91
C ASP A 81 -0.21 -3.56 4.46
N LEU A 82 -1.32 -3.99 3.90
CA LEU A 82 -1.51 -5.36 3.44
C LEU A 82 -2.43 -5.33 2.23
N LEU A 83 -2.16 -6.13 1.23
CA LEU A 83 -3.01 -6.21 0.06
C LEU A 83 -3.13 -7.62 -0.48
N PHE A 84 -4.28 -7.91 -1.07
CA PHE A 84 -4.57 -9.18 -1.69
C PHE A 84 -5.03 -8.96 -3.13
N ILE A 85 -4.53 -9.78 -4.03
CA ILE A 85 -4.90 -9.77 -5.44
C ILE A 85 -5.26 -11.19 -5.84
N SER A 86 -6.47 -11.36 -6.36
CA SER A 86 -6.96 -12.67 -6.79
C SER A 86 -6.18 -13.19 -8.01
N HIS A 87 -6.19 -14.50 -8.21
CA HIS A 87 -5.55 -15.09 -9.39
C HIS A 87 -6.07 -14.50 -10.69
N ALA A 88 -7.37 -14.24 -10.77
CA ALA A 88 -7.98 -13.70 -11.97
C ALA A 88 -7.44 -12.31 -12.34
N ARG A 89 -6.88 -11.60 -11.37
CA ARG A 89 -6.37 -10.25 -11.58
C ARG A 89 -4.85 -10.15 -11.43
N ALA A 90 -4.16 -11.28 -11.43
CA ALA A 90 -2.70 -11.30 -11.25
C ALA A 90 -1.96 -10.45 -12.29
N HIS A 91 -2.58 -10.14 -13.42
CA HIS A 91 -1.97 -9.33 -14.46
C HIS A 91 -1.64 -7.90 -14.01
N ILE A 92 -2.25 -7.41 -12.91
CA ILE A 92 -1.91 -6.08 -12.40
C ILE A 92 -0.62 -6.08 -11.58
N ILE A 93 -0.12 -7.24 -11.21
CA ILE A 93 1.15 -7.37 -10.48
C ILE A 93 2.28 -7.26 -11.48
N ARG A 94 3.15 -6.29 -11.30
CA ARG A 94 4.30 -6.08 -12.15
C ARG A 94 5.55 -6.00 -11.29
N ARG A 95 6.71 -6.00 -11.94
CA ARG A 95 7.98 -6.02 -11.22
C ARG A 95 8.09 -4.92 -10.17
N ARG A 96 7.62 -3.73 -10.49
CA ARG A 96 7.82 -2.55 -9.64
C ARG A 96 6.75 -2.39 -8.57
N GLY A 97 5.61 -2.99 -8.77
CA GLY A 97 4.49 -2.86 -7.87
C GLY A 97 3.20 -3.29 -8.53
N VAL A 98 2.10 -2.79 -8.00
CA VAL A 98 0.77 -3.12 -8.49
C VAL A 98 0.23 -1.98 -9.34
N PHE A 99 -0.28 -2.30 -10.51
CA PHE A 99 -0.85 -1.32 -11.44
C PHE A 99 -2.34 -1.60 -11.63
N GLY A 100 -3.11 -1.17 -10.67
CA GLY A 100 -4.55 -1.37 -10.61
C GLY A 100 -5.00 -1.52 -9.18
N ALA A 101 -6.30 -1.59 -8.95
CA ALA A 101 -6.86 -1.73 -7.62
C ALA A 101 -6.73 -3.18 -7.13
N PRO A 102 -6.12 -3.42 -5.97
CA PRO A 102 -6.17 -4.75 -5.35
C PRO A 102 -7.60 -5.16 -5.03
N ASP A 103 -7.83 -6.46 -4.85
CA ASP A 103 -9.13 -6.96 -4.45
C ASP A 103 -9.45 -6.61 -3.00
N LEU A 104 -8.42 -6.52 -2.16
CA LEU A 104 -8.56 -6.16 -0.75
C LEU A 104 -7.31 -5.41 -0.30
N VAL A 105 -7.51 -4.38 0.49
CA VAL A 105 -6.42 -3.73 1.22
C VAL A 105 -6.78 -3.66 2.69
N VAL A 106 -5.76 -3.70 3.54
CA VAL A 106 -5.93 -3.56 4.98
C VAL A 106 -4.98 -2.46 5.45
N GLU A 107 -5.52 -1.56 6.24
CA GLU A 107 -4.76 -0.52 6.90
C GLU A 107 -4.89 -0.70 8.40
N VAL A 108 -3.76 -0.73 9.10
CA VAL A 108 -3.76 -0.81 10.56
C VAL A 108 -3.62 0.62 11.09
N LEU A 109 -4.64 1.08 11.77
CA LEU A 109 -4.65 2.43 12.30
C LEU A 109 -3.75 2.55 13.51
N SER A 110 -3.09 3.70 13.63
CA SER A 110 -2.34 4.05 14.83
C SER A 110 -3.13 5.10 15.60
N PRO A 111 -2.80 5.32 16.89
CA PRO A 111 -3.49 6.36 17.66
C PRO A 111 -3.45 7.75 17.01
N SER A 112 -2.39 8.05 16.27
CA SER A 112 -2.26 9.34 15.61
C SER A 112 -3.16 9.48 14.37
N THR A 113 -3.70 8.38 13.84
CA THR A 113 -4.59 8.39 12.67
C THR A 113 -6.05 8.15 13.04
N GLU A 114 -6.32 7.80 14.28
CA GLU A 114 -7.68 7.67 14.77
C GLU A 114 -8.26 9.06 15.00
N ALA A 115 -9.45 9.26 14.52
CA ALA A 115 -10.12 10.55 14.63
C ALA A 115 -10.47 10.91 16.07
#